data_a18bee9818b00c94df28dcf71ad88964
#
_entry.id   a18bee9818b00c94df28dcf71ad88964
#
_cell.length_a   1.000
_cell.length_b   1.000
_cell.length_c   1.000
_cell.angle_alpha   90.00
_cell.angle_beta   90.00
_cell.angle_gamma   90.00
#
_symmetry.space_group_name_H-M   'P 1'
#
loop_
_entity.id
_entity.type
_entity.pdbx_description
1 polymer ?
#
loop_
_entity_poly.entity_id
_entity_poly.type
_entity_poly.pdbx_seq_one_letter_code
_entity_poly.pdbx_strand_id
1 'polypeptide(L)'
;MINSVRNTVLAILNKNNYGYISPSDFNLFAKQAQLDIFDDYFYQYNQLINKENARLVGTGYADIRKGYEEVIDLFSETKTLTQSSLNQYFLPSLNTTGDDYYLINKVLCFSGGVFQGEAEKVSNSQITLLTNSHLTSPSLGFPAYSLQANVMTVFPSQFNGANDIQAQYI
;
A
#
# COMPACT_ATOMS: atom_id res chain seq x y z
N MET A 1 -18.84 -10.72 -10.04
CA MET A 1 -18.28 -11.29 -8.78
C MET A 1 -18.94 -10.70 -7.54
N ILE A 2 -18.89 -9.42 -7.24
CA ILE A 2 -19.49 -8.79 -6.02
C ILE A 2 -20.98 -9.11 -5.87
N ASN A 3 -21.76 -9.01 -6.94
CA ASN A 3 -23.20 -9.36 -6.90
C ASN A 3 -23.45 -10.84 -6.57
N SER A 4 -22.58 -11.74 -7.00
CA SER A 4 -22.68 -13.16 -6.67
C SER A 4 -22.44 -13.39 -5.17
N VAL A 5 -21.39 -12.79 -4.62
CA VAL A 5 -21.10 -12.86 -3.17
C VAL A 5 -22.24 -12.26 -2.35
N ARG A 6 -22.73 -11.08 -2.74
CA ARG A 6 -23.88 -10.45 -2.08
C ARG A 6 -25.12 -11.35 -2.10
N ASN A 7 -25.45 -11.94 -3.24
CA ASN A 7 -26.61 -12.82 -3.35
C ASN A 7 -26.46 -14.09 -2.49
N THR A 8 -25.25 -14.64 -2.40
CA THR A 8 -24.95 -15.77 -1.54
C THR A 8 -25.12 -15.42 -0.07
N VAL A 9 -24.57 -14.27 0.37
CA VAL A 9 -24.72 -13.78 1.75
C VAL A 9 -26.20 -13.55 2.09
N LEU A 10 -26.94 -12.89 1.20
CA LEU A 10 -28.38 -12.67 1.37
C LEU A 10 -29.16 -13.99 1.46
N ALA A 11 -28.80 -14.98 0.63
CA ALA A 11 -29.45 -16.31 0.67
C ALA A 11 -29.18 -17.03 2.01
N ILE A 12 -27.96 -16.90 2.54
CA ILE A 12 -27.59 -17.47 3.86
C ILE A 12 -28.36 -16.79 4.98
N LEU A 13 -28.42 -15.46 4.98
CA LEU A 13 -29.10 -14.67 6.00
C LEU A 13 -30.63 -14.87 5.95
N ASN A 14 -31.20 -15.06 4.75
CA ASN A 14 -32.64 -15.21 4.55
C ASN A 14 -33.15 -16.64 4.83
N LYS A 15 -32.27 -17.57 5.19
CA LYS A 15 -32.59 -18.97 5.44
C LYS A 15 -33.65 -19.17 6.55
N ASN A 16 -33.84 -18.16 7.43
CA ASN A 16 -34.82 -18.14 8.51
C ASN A 16 -35.84 -16.99 8.39
N ASN A 17 -36.00 -16.35 7.25
CA ASN A 17 -36.91 -15.23 6.99
C ASN A 17 -36.70 -13.96 7.86
N TYR A 18 -35.60 -13.83 8.59
CA TYR A 18 -35.32 -12.71 9.51
C TYR A 18 -34.12 -11.85 9.12
N GLY A 19 -33.44 -12.18 8.01
CA GLY A 19 -32.16 -11.58 7.66
C GLY A 19 -32.27 -10.52 6.58
N TYR A 20 -32.47 -9.26 6.95
CA TYR A 20 -32.18 -8.12 6.07
C TYR A 20 -30.83 -7.52 6.46
N ILE A 21 -29.94 -7.37 5.47
CA ILE A 21 -28.71 -6.61 5.62
C ILE A 21 -28.79 -5.38 4.72
N SER A 22 -28.54 -4.21 5.26
CA SER A 22 -28.50 -2.99 4.46
C SER A 22 -27.30 -3.01 3.51
N PRO A 23 -27.34 -2.31 2.37
CA PRO A 23 -26.18 -2.18 1.49
C PRO A 23 -24.96 -1.58 2.17
N SER A 24 -25.16 -0.63 3.10
CA SER A 24 -24.09 -0.02 3.89
C SER A 24 -23.43 -1.02 4.82
N ASP A 25 -24.23 -1.83 5.53
CA ASP A 25 -23.70 -2.85 6.43
C ASP A 25 -22.96 -3.94 5.65
N PHE A 26 -23.51 -4.35 4.50
CA PHE A 26 -22.83 -5.30 3.62
C PHE A 26 -21.46 -4.79 3.17
N ASN A 27 -21.36 -3.51 2.76
CA ASN A 27 -20.10 -2.91 2.35
C ASN A 27 -19.10 -2.82 3.51
N LEU A 28 -19.58 -2.51 4.73
CA LEU A 28 -18.74 -2.47 5.91
C LEU A 28 -18.15 -3.85 6.23
N PHE A 29 -18.98 -4.89 6.25
CA PHE A 29 -18.51 -6.26 6.49
C PHE A 29 -17.63 -6.79 5.37
N ALA A 30 -17.92 -6.43 4.11
CA ALA A 30 -17.09 -6.81 2.98
C ALA A 30 -15.70 -6.17 3.07
N LYS A 31 -15.61 -4.88 3.46
CA LYS A 31 -14.33 -4.19 3.69
C LYS A 31 -13.53 -4.89 4.80
N GLN A 32 -14.17 -5.20 5.93
CA GLN A 32 -13.49 -5.88 7.03
C GLN A 32 -13.01 -7.27 6.63
N ALA A 33 -13.83 -8.04 5.94
CA ALA A 33 -13.46 -9.37 5.45
C ALA A 33 -12.28 -9.32 4.47
N GLN A 34 -12.19 -8.29 3.63
CA GLN A 34 -11.05 -8.11 2.72
C GLN A 34 -9.76 -7.84 3.50
N LEU A 35 -9.82 -7.00 4.55
CA LEU A 35 -8.66 -6.75 5.40
C LEU A 35 -8.21 -8.01 6.15
N ASP A 36 -9.15 -8.78 6.70
CA ASP A 36 -8.84 -10.03 7.41
C ASP A 36 -8.18 -11.05 6.46
N ILE A 37 -8.65 -11.16 5.23
CA ILE A 37 -8.08 -12.04 4.19
C ILE A 37 -6.67 -11.55 3.81
N PHE A 38 -6.49 -10.24 3.64
CA PHE A 38 -5.18 -9.67 3.34
C PHE A 38 -4.18 -9.95 4.47
N ASP A 39 -4.57 -9.71 5.73
CA ASP A 39 -3.73 -9.94 6.90
C ASP A 39 -3.29 -11.41 7.00
N ASP A 40 -4.19 -12.36 6.69
CA ASP A 40 -3.85 -13.78 6.69
C ASP A 40 -2.82 -14.13 5.59
N TYR A 41 -2.99 -13.63 4.37
CA TYR A 41 -2.01 -13.83 3.29
C TYR A 41 -0.67 -13.17 3.61
N PHE A 42 -0.69 -11.96 4.14
CA PHE A 42 0.52 -11.23 4.52
C PHE A 42 1.28 -11.92 5.66
N TYR A 43 0.56 -12.47 6.62
CA TYR A 43 1.14 -13.27 7.70
C TYR A 43 1.81 -14.55 7.16
N GLN A 44 1.13 -15.27 6.27
CA GLN A 44 1.68 -16.49 5.65
C GLN A 44 2.92 -16.17 4.80
N TYR A 45 2.92 -15.09 4.05
CA TYR A 45 4.07 -14.60 3.30
C TYR A 45 5.27 -14.33 4.21
N ASN A 46 5.06 -13.57 5.28
CA ASN A 46 6.11 -13.30 6.27
C ASN A 46 6.66 -14.56 6.94
N GLN A 47 5.79 -15.52 7.23
CA GLN A 47 6.25 -16.82 7.76
C GLN A 47 7.14 -17.56 6.76
N LEU A 48 6.81 -17.54 5.47
CA LEU A 48 7.64 -18.17 4.44
C LEU A 48 9.01 -17.51 4.33
N ILE A 49 9.07 -16.17 4.32
CA ILE A 49 10.36 -15.44 4.32
C ILE A 49 11.21 -15.84 5.54
N ASN A 50 10.61 -15.88 6.73
CA ASN A 50 11.31 -16.25 7.94
C ASN A 50 11.85 -17.69 7.88
N LYS A 51 11.08 -18.64 7.33
CA LYS A 51 11.50 -20.02 7.13
C LYS A 51 12.64 -20.12 6.11
N GLU A 52 12.56 -19.39 5.00
CA GLU A 52 13.63 -19.32 4.00
C GLU A 52 14.93 -18.77 4.61
N ASN A 53 14.84 -17.65 5.33
CA ASN A 53 15.98 -17.04 6.01
C ASN A 53 16.62 -17.96 7.05
N ALA A 54 15.80 -18.75 7.74
CA ALA A 54 16.27 -19.75 8.69
C ALA A 54 16.75 -21.06 8.03
N ARG A 55 16.69 -21.16 6.69
CA ARG A 55 17.02 -22.37 5.92
C ARG A 55 16.27 -23.62 6.38
N LEU A 56 15.05 -23.44 6.89
CA LEU A 56 14.20 -24.51 7.40
C LEU A 56 13.29 -25.12 6.32
N VAL A 57 13.21 -24.50 5.16
CA VAL A 57 12.41 -24.98 4.03
C VAL A 57 13.35 -25.50 2.96
N GLY A 58 13.23 -26.79 2.66
CA GLY A 58 13.87 -27.37 1.48
C GLY A 58 13.28 -26.76 0.22
N THR A 59 14.06 -26.69 -0.84
CA THR A 59 13.64 -26.21 -2.17
C THR A 59 12.42 -27.00 -2.66
N GLY A 60 11.22 -26.43 -2.46
CA GLY A 60 10.00 -26.96 -3.07
C GLY A 60 10.02 -26.72 -4.58
N TYR A 61 9.40 -27.62 -5.34
CA TYR A 61 9.24 -27.47 -6.79
C TYR A 61 8.29 -26.34 -7.21
N ALA A 62 7.56 -25.74 -6.25
CA ALA A 62 6.63 -24.64 -6.47
C ALA A 62 7.14 -23.36 -5.83
N ASP A 63 7.13 -22.27 -6.56
CA ASP A 63 7.40 -20.94 -6.03
C ASP A 63 6.18 -20.40 -5.27
N ILE A 64 5.98 -20.98 -4.07
CA ILE A 64 4.85 -20.65 -3.20
C ILE A 64 4.91 -19.17 -2.79
N ARG A 65 6.12 -18.63 -2.55
CA ARG A 65 6.35 -17.23 -2.20
C ARG A 65 5.80 -16.30 -3.28
N LYS A 66 6.14 -16.57 -4.54
CA LYS A 66 5.66 -15.77 -5.67
C LYS A 66 4.13 -15.81 -5.79
N GLY A 67 3.52 -16.96 -5.52
CA GLY A 67 2.07 -17.07 -5.49
C GLY A 67 1.42 -16.17 -4.43
N TYR A 68 2.02 -16.05 -3.24
CA TYR A 68 1.54 -15.12 -2.21
C TYR A 68 1.79 -13.66 -2.58
N GLU A 69 2.94 -13.33 -3.18
CA GLU A 69 3.22 -11.99 -3.70
C GLU A 69 2.16 -11.57 -4.73
N GLU A 70 1.83 -12.43 -5.68
CA GLU A 70 0.80 -12.17 -6.69
C GLU A 70 -0.59 -11.94 -6.07
N VAL A 71 -0.95 -12.69 -5.03
CA VAL A 71 -2.22 -12.51 -4.31
C VAL A 71 -2.22 -11.18 -3.55
N ILE A 72 -1.13 -10.84 -2.86
CA ILE A 72 -0.99 -9.56 -2.14
C ILE A 72 -1.10 -8.38 -3.11
N ASP A 73 -0.48 -8.48 -4.29
CA ASP A 73 -0.54 -7.44 -5.31
C ASP A 73 -1.97 -7.20 -5.85
N LEU A 74 -2.88 -8.19 -5.78
CA LEU A 74 -4.28 -8.00 -6.15
C LEU A 74 -5.04 -7.05 -5.22
N PHE A 75 -4.57 -6.85 -3.99
CA PHE A 75 -5.14 -5.90 -3.03
C PHE A 75 -4.54 -4.50 -3.18
N SER A 76 -3.48 -4.34 -3.98
CA SER A 76 -2.82 -3.05 -4.13
C SER A 76 -3.46 -2.19 -5.20
N GLU A 77 -3.50 -0.90 -4.96
CA GLU A 77 -3.91 0.13 -5.91
C GLU A 77 -2.82 1.19 -6.05
N THR A 78 -2.65 1.72 -7.26
CA THR A 78 -1.67 2.77 -7.53
C THR A 78 -2.38 4.05 -7.93
N LYS A 79 -2.17 5.13 -7.17
CA LYS A 79 -2.73 6.45 -7.46
C LYS A 79 -1.69 7.56 -7.33
N THR A 80 -1.90 8.62 -8.10
CA THR A 80 -1.13 9.85 -7.96
C THR A 80 -1.56 10.59 -6.71
N LEU A 81 -0.59 11.01 -5.89
CA LEU A 81 -0.87 11.75 -4.67
C LEU A 81 -1.10 13.23 -4.95
N THR A 82 -2.03 13.82 -4.23
CA THR A 82 -2.30 15.26 -4.30
C THR A 82 -1.21 16.02 -3.56
N GLN A 83 -0.58 16.97 -4.24
CA GLN A 83 0.42 17.83 -3.63
C GLN A 83 -0.22 18.77 -2.58
N SER A 84 0.39 18.85 -1.41
CA SER A 84 0.00 19.76 -0.33
C SER A 84 0.82 21.06 -0.39
N SER A 85 2.14 20.93 -0.53
CA SER A 85 3.10 22.02 -0.55
C SER A 85 4.38 21.51 -1.20
N LEU A 86 5.20 22.34 -1.81
CA LEU A 86 6.49 21.99 -2.40
C LEU A 86 6.68 20.46 -2.66
N ASN A 87 7.46 19.81 -1.81
CA ASN A 87 7.77 18.37 -1.84
C ASN A 87 6.92 17.53 -0.87
N GLN A 88 5.75 18.06 -0.47
CA GLN A 88 4.83 17.43 0.44
C GLN A 88 3.55 16.99 -0.28
N TYR A 89 3.12 15.77 -0.02
CA TYR A 89 1.96 15.14 -0.64
C TYR A 89 1.03 14.59 0.42
N PHE A 90 -0.27 14.77 0.23
CA PHE A 90 -1.26 14.16 1.10
C PHE A 90 -1.25 12.64 0.92
N LEU A 91 -1.34 11.92 2.03
CA LEU A 91 -1.54 10.48 2.00
C LEU A 91 -2.92 10.15 1.41
N PRO A 92 -3.07 8.94 0.82
CA PRO A 92 -4.36 8.50 0.33
C PRO A 92 -5.42 8.60 1.43
N SER A 93 -6.56 9.13 1.10
CA SER A 93 -7.73 9.24 2.00
C SER A 93 -8.99 9.40 1.18
N LEU A 94 -10.15 9.16 1.79
CA LEU A 94 -11.45 9.36 1.13
C LEU A 94 -11.59 10.74 0.49
N ASN A 95 -10.95 11.78 1.06
CA ASN A 95 -11.03 13.16 0.56
C ASN A 95 -10.01 13.47 -0.55
N THR A 96 -8.89 12.76 -0.61
CA THR A 96 -7.79 13.07 -1.54
C THR A 96 -7.75 12.13 -2.75
N THR A 97 -7.85 10.85 -2.51
CA THR A 97 -7.78 9.81 -3.55
C THR A 97 -9.10 9.07 -3.77
N GLY A 98 -10.08 9.29 -2.89
CA GLY A 98 -11.37 8.59 -2.88
C GLY A 98 -11.37 7.30 -2.06
N ASP A 99 -10.21 6.86 -1.58
CA ASP A 99 -10.04 5.63 -0.81
C ASP A 99 -9.07 5.83 0.34
N ASP A 100 -9.36 5.19 1.49
CA ASP A 100 -8.42 5.12 2.60
C ASP A 100 -7.35 4.06 2.32
N TYR A 101 -6.16 4.26 2.86
CA TYR A 101 -5.09 3.27 2.79
C TYR A 101 -4.92 2.55 4.13
N TYR A 102 -4.51 1.29 4.05
CA TYR A 102 -4.07 0.49 5.18
C TYR A 102 -2.55 0.45 5.30
N LEU A 103 -1.87 0.20 4.18
CA LEU A 103 -0.42 0.10 4.10
C LEU A 103 0.09 0.70 2.79
N ILE A 104 1.14 1.52 2.87
CA ILE A 104 1.88 1.97 1.69
C ILE A 104 2.94 0.93 1.36
N ASN A 105 2.83 0.36 0.16
CA ASN A 105 3.76 -0.66 -0.34
C ASN A 105 4.97 0.01 -1.01
N LYS A 106 4.71 0.86 -2.01
CA LYS A 106 5.77 1.52 -2.80
C LYS A 106 5.42 2.97 -3.06
N VAL A 107 6.44 3.79 -3.20
CA VAL A 107 6.31 5.18 -3.63
C VAL A 107 7.17 5.38 -4.86
N LEU A 108 6.53 5.73 -5.97
CA LEU A 108 7.17 5.93 -7.26
C LEU A 108 7.31 7.42 -7.51
N CYS A 109 8.52 7.85 -7.85
CA CYS A 109 8.86 9.24 -8.09
C CYS A 109 9.04 9.51 -9.57
N PHE A 110 8.44 10.59 -10.04
CA PHE A 110 8.51 11.08 -11.41
C PHE A 110 9.02 12.52 -11.40
N SER A 111 9.67 12.93 -12.45
CA SER A 111 10.04 14.32 -12.69
C SER A 111 9.77 14.67 -14.13
N GLY A 112 8.91 15.65 -14.37
CA GLY A 112 8.49 16.01 -15.73
C GLY A 112 7.81 14.87 -16.50
N GLY A 113 7.15 13.94 -15.80
CA GLY A 113 6.50 12.77 -16.39
C GLY A 113 7.44 11.59 -16.65
N VAL A 114 8.72 11.71 -16.32
CA VAL A 114 9.72 10.62 -16.47
C VAL A 114 9.93 9.95 -15.12
N PHE A 115 9.82 8.63 -15.09
CA PHE A 115 10.11 7.83 -13.90
C PHE A 115 11.58 7.99 -13.49
N GLN A 116 11.83 8.36 -12.24
CA GLN A 116 13.16 8.55 -11.68
C GLN A 116 13.60 7.38 -10.79
N GLY A 117 12.70 6.86 -9.99
CA GLY A 117 13.00 5.75 -9.09
C GLY A 117 11.91 5.51 -8.06
N GLU A 118 12.10 4.46 -7.29
CA GLU A 118 11.32 4.16 -6.10
C GLU A 118 11.93 4.87 -4.90
N ALA A 119 11.10 5.54 -4.10
CA ALA A 119 11.56 6.24 -2.91
C ALA A 119 11.67 5.29 -1.71
N GLU A 120 12.79 5.37 -1.01
CA GLU A 120 13.02 4.61 0.22
C GLU A 120 12.33 5.28 1.43
N LYS A 121 11.64 4.49 2.24
CA LYS A 121 11.03 4.97 3.49
C LYS A 121 12.10 5.20 4.56
N VAL A 122 12.19 6.42 5.06
CA VAL A 122 13.16 6.83 6.08
C VAL A 122 12.44 7.50 7.24
N SER A 123 12.92 7.29 8.46
CA SER A 123 12.39 8.01 9.63
C SER A 123 12.77 9.49 9.60
N ASN A 124 11.97 10.34 10.26
CA ASN A 124 12.23 11.79 10.31
C ASN A 124 13.58 12.14 10.96
N SER A 125 14.08 11.33 11.88
CA SER A 125 15.43 11.51 12.46
C SER A 125 16.54 11.15 11.48
N GLN A 126 16.36 10.07 10.74
CA GLN A 126 17.34 9.62 9.75
C GLN A 126 17.41 10.55 8.54
N ILE A 127 16.27 11.04 8.04
CA ILE A 127 16.28 11.94 6.88
C ILE A 127 17.06 13.24 7.15
N THR A 128 17.01 13.76 8.37
CA THR A 128 17.79 14.94 8.77
C THR A 128 19.30 14.66 8.71
N LEU A 129 19.72 13.48 9.14
CA LEU A 129 21.12 13.06 9.05
C LEU A 129 21.57 12.85 7.60
N LEU A 130 20.74 12.19 6.80
CA LEU A 130 21.02 11.94 5.39
C LEU A 130 21.14 13.25 4.61
N THR A 131 20.26 14.20 4.83
CA THR A 131 20.24 15.50 4.14
C THR A 131 21.45 16.36 4.48
N ASN A 132 21.97 16.25 5.70
CA ASN A 132 23.17 16.98 6.13
C ASN A 132 24.48 16.43 5.56
N SER A 133 24.48 15.21 5.04
CA SER A 133 25.67 14.58 4.46
C SER A 133 25.63 14.69 2.93
N HIS A 134 26.66 15.26 2.35
CA HIS A 134 26.76 15.41 0.89
C HIS A 134 26.83 14.06 0.13
N LEU A 135 27.34 13.02 0.76
CA LEU A 135 27.47 11.68 0.16
C LEU A 135 26.20 10.84 0.26
N THR A 136 25.39 11.04 1.29
CA THR A 136 24.19 10.22 1.56
C THR A 136 22.90 10.98 1.33
N SER A 137 22.99 12.24 0.89
CA SER A 137 21.81 13.05 0.57
C SER A 137 20.98 12.39 -0.55
N PRO A 138 19.66 12.29 -0.37
CA PRO A 138 18.78 11.78 -1.43
C PRO A 138 18.96 12.52 -2.74
N SER A 139 18.95 11.80 -3.83
CA SER A 139 19.07 12.33 -5.18
C SER A 139 17.85 11.95 -6.04
N LEU A 140 17.73 12.49 -7.24
CA LEU A 140 16.64 12.15 -8.15
C LEU A 140 16.58 10.64 -8.47
N GLY A 141 17.74 9.99 -8.62
CA GLY A 141 17.83 8.55 -8.89
C GLY A 141 17.68 7.66 -7.64
N PHE A 142 17.83 8.24 -6.45
CA PHE A 142 17.70 7.55 -5.15
C PHE A 142 16.89 8.44 -4.21
N PRO A 143 15.59 8.59 -4.48
CA PRO A 143 14.72 9.39 -3.65
C PRO A 143 14.43 8.70 -2.32
N ALA A 144 14.11 9.51 -1.30
CA ALA A 144 13.67 9.02 -0.01
C ALA A 144 12.41 9.77 0.43
N TYR A 145 11.60 9.14 1.27
CA TYR A 145 10.42 9.79 1.83
C TYR A 145 10.28 9.56 3.32
N SER A 146 9.69 10.51 3.99
CA SER A 146 9.29 10.38 5.39
C SER A 146 7.79 10.62 5.53
N LEU A 147 7.20 9.98 6.53
CA LEU A 147 5.78 10.12 6.86
C LEU A 147 5.65 10.92 8.15
N GLN A 148 4.80 11.94 8.12
CA GLN A 148 4.46 12.71 9.31
C GLN A 148 2.97 13.06 9.30
N ALA A 149 2.25 12.55 10.29
CA ALA A 149 0.80 12.68 10.37
C ALA A 149 0.13 12.21 9.06
N ASN A 150 -0.54 13.09 8.33
CA ASN A 150 -1.26 12.77 7.11
C ASN A 150 -0.53 13.24 5.84
N VAL A 151 0.77 13.51 5.94
CA VAL A 151 1.59 14.05 4.85
C VAL A 151 2.83 13.21 4.65
N MET A 152 3.13 12.96 3.39
CA MET A 152 4.37 12.36 2.92
C MET A 152 5.29 13.48 2.43
N THR A 153 6.49 13.57 2.97
CA THR A 153 7.54 14.48 2.48
C THR A 153 8.55 13.69 1.68
N VAL A 154 8.77 14.08 0.43
CA VAL A 154 9.68 13.39 -0.50
C VAL A 154 10.95 14.21 -0.69
N PHE A 155 12.07 13.55 -0.74
CA PHE A 155 13.40 14.13 -0.96
C PHE A 155 14.07 13.52 -2.18
N PRO A 156 14.78 14.31 -2.97
CA PRO A 156 15.06 15.75 -2.81
C PRO A 156 13.84 16.63 -3.12
N SER A 157 13.92 17.90 -2.74
CA SER A 157 12.85 18.89 -2.92
C SER A 157 12.54 19.25 -4.38
N GLN A 158 13.26 18.69 -5.33
CA GLN A 158 13.00 18.81 -6.78
C GLN A 158 11.72 18.08 -7.20
N PHE A 159 11.26 17.09 -6.43
CA PHE A 159 9.94 16.49 -6.62
C PHE A 159 8.86 17.43 -6.07
N ASN A 160 8.45 18.38 -6.89
CA ASN A 160 7.52 19.45 -6.50
C ASN A 160 6.37 19.65 -7.49
N GLY A 161 6.19 18.73 -8.41
CA GLY A 161 5.08 18.74 -9.36
C GLY A 161 3.86 17.99 -8.84
N ALA A 162 2.67 18.44 -9.27
CA ALA A 162 1.39 17.86 -8.83
C ALA A 162 1.23 16.36 -9.16
N ASN A 163 1.99 15.84 -10.15
CA ASN A 163 1.92 14.45 -10.59
C ASN A 163 3.24 13.69 -10.40
N ASP A 164 4.15 14.24 -9.59
CA ASP A 164 5.48 13.67 -9.45
C ASP A 164 5.49 12.42 -8.56
N ILE A 165 4.50 12.23 -7.72
CA ILE A 165 4.48 11.13 -6.77
C ILE A 165 3.26 10.24 -6.97
N GLN A 166 3.51 8.96 -7.14
CA GLN A 166 2.49 7.92 -7.14
C GLN A 166 2.75 6.96 -5.98
N ALA A 167 1.72 6.65 -5.23
CA ALA A 167 1.78 5.64 -4.18
C ALA A 167 1.03 4.39 -4.61
N GLN A 168 1.67 3.25 -4.42
CA GLN A 168 1.03 1.94 -4.42
C GLN A 168 0.71 1.59 -2.97
N TYR A 169 -0.56 1.36 -2.68
CA TYR A 169 -1.07 1.11 -1.33
C TYR A 169 -2.17 0.06 -1.32
N ILE A 170 -2.46 -0.45 -0.14
CA ILE A 170 -3.51 -1.43 0.15
C ILE A 170 -4.53 -0.80 1.08
#